data_cd68acc90caba31ecd426503232a2707
#
_entry.id   cd68acc90caba31ecd426503232a2707
#
_cell.length_a   1.000
_cell.length_b   1.000
_cell.length_c   1.000
_cell.angle_alpha   90.00
_cell.angle_beta   90.00
_cell.angle_gamma   90.00
#
_symmetry.space_group_name_H-M   'P 1'
#
loop_
_entity.id
_entity.type
_entity.pdbx_description
1 polymer ?
#
loop_
_entity_poly.entity_id
_entity_poly.type
_entity_poly.pdbx_seq_one_letter_code
_entity_poly.pdbx_strand_id
1 'polypeptide(L)'
;MPREELSFPLIAAQAGVTPSTLYRRWGDIQQLLADVAVEIIRPTAPPLDTGTLEGDLLAWAEQFLEESASPLGRTMLRDMAAAAGNEHTPCACVEILRGQLAQIGERAARRGEAMPAADTLIDALAAPIVYRVLFDLPPSLEHVQARVRGLLQAETA
;
A
#
# COMPACT_ATOMS: atom_id res chain seq x y z
N MET A 1 18.79 -8.28 -14.83
CA MET A 1 19.59 -8.86 -13.75
C MET A 1 18.65 -9.54 -12.78
N PRO A 2 18.85 -10.81 -12.47
CA PRO A 2 18.04 -11.51 -11.50
C PRO A 2 18.16 -10.85 -10.11
N ARG A 3 17.07 -10.83 -9.36
CA ARG A 3 17.01 -10.16 -8.05
C ARG A 3 17.94 -10.79 -7.01
N GLU A 4 18.21 -12.07 -7.16
CA GLU A 4 19.12 -12.87 -6.32
C GLU A 4 20.60 -12.42 -6.44
N GLU A 5 20.93 -11.71 -7.51
CA GLU A 5 22.27 -11.18 -7.77
C GLU A 5 22.45 -9.76 -7.21
N LEU A 6 21.38 -9.12 -6.68
CA LEU A 6 21.46 -7.77 -6.11
C LEU A 6 22.29 -7.79 -4.82
N SER A 7 23.29 -6.90 -4.78
CA SER A 7 24.14 -6.70 -3.61
C SER A 7 24.53 -5.23 -3.46
N PHE A 8 24.84 -4.80 -2.24
CA PHE A 8 25.27 -3.43 -2.02
C PHE A 8 26.50 -3.02 -2.84
N PRO A 9 27.54 -3.86 -3.02
CA PRO A 9 28.65 -3.52 -3.91
C PRO A 9 28.23 -3.22 -5.34
N LEU A 10 27.29 -4.01 -5.88
CA LEU A 10 26.81 -3.85 -7.25
C LEU A 10 25.95 -2.56 -7.39
N ILE A 11 25.04 -2.34 -6.45
CA ILE A 11 24.19 -1.13 -6.43
C ILE A 11 25.04 0.12 -6.24
N ALA A 12 26.03 0.09 -5.34
CA ALA A 12 26.93 1.19 -5.07
C ALA A 12 27.75 1.57 -6.32
N ALA A 13 28.23 0.57 -7.07
CA ALA A 13 28.96 0.80 -8.31
C ALA A 13 28.08 1.50 -9.36
N GLN A 14 26.81 1.09 -9.49
CA GLN A 14 25.85 1.72 -10.41
C GLN A 14 25.44 3.13 -9.98
N ALA A 15 25.29 3.35 -8.67
CA ALA A 15 24.90 4.65 -8.10
C ALA A 15 26.07 5.63 -7.94
N GLY A 16 27.31 5.22 -8.19
CA GLY A 16 28.50 6.07 -8.00
C GLY A 16 28.80 6.42 -6.54
N VAL A 17 28.42 5.53 -5.61
CA VAL A 17 28.66 5.70 -4.17
C VAL A 17 29.50 4.53 -3.62
N THR A 18 29.95 4.64 -2.37
CA THR A 18 30.67 3.54 -1.72
C THR A 18 29.70 2.54 -1.09
N PRO A 19 29.99 1.22 -1.07
CA PRO A 19 29.17 0.24 -0.39
C PRO A 19 28.90 0.57 1.09
N SER A 20 29.88 1.15 1.78
CA SER A 20 29.74 1.57 3.18
C SER A 20 28.65 2.63 3.38
N THR A 21 28.39 3.46 2.39
CA THR A 21 27.28 4.44 2.42
C THR A 21 25.93 3.72 2.46
N LEU A 22 25.76 2.65 1.67
CA LEU A 22 24.55 1.85 1.64
C LEU A 22 24.36 1.06 2.95
N TYR A 23 25.42 0.39 3.43
CA TYR A 23 25.37 -0.33 4.70
C TYR A 23 25.00 0.57 5.87
N ARG A 24 25.54 1.78 5.92
CA ARG A 24 25.24 2.75 7.00
C ARG A 24 23.79 3.20 6.96
N ARG A 25 23.17 3.32 5.77
CA ARG A 25 21.80 3.83 5.62
C ARG A 25 20.75 2.74 5.81
N TRP A 26 20.97 1.55 5.27
CA TRP A 26 19.97 0.49 5.23
C TRP A 26 20.31 -0.77 6.04
N GLY A 27 21.57 -0.98 6.39
CA GLY A 27 22.02 -2.17 7.11
C GLY A 27 22.10 -3.41 6.20
N ASP A 28 21.01 -3.75 5.53
CA ASP A 28 20.94 -4.88 4.61
C ASP A 28 20.13 -4.56 3.33
N ILE A 29 20.19 -5.48 2.37
CA ILE A 29 19.56 -5.31 1.05
C ILE A 29 18.03 -5.35 1.14
N GLN A 30 17.46 -6.07 2.10
CA GLN A 30 16.00 -6.18 2.25
C GLN A 30 15.41 -4.83 2.67
N GLN A 31 16.10 -4.12 3.57
CA GLN A 31 15.68 -2.79 3.99
C GLN A 31 15.72 -1.79 2.83
N LEU A 32 16.76 -1.83 1.99
CA LEU A 32 16.81 -0.98 0.79
C LEU A 32 15.69 -1.31 -0.19
N LEU A 33 15.43 -2.58 -0.44
CA LEU A 33 14.37 -3.00 -1.36
C LEU A 33 12.98 -2.60 -0.85
N ALA A 34 12.75 -2.65 0.45
CA ALA A 34 11.52 -2.20 1.07
C ALA A 34 11.35 -0.67 0.95
N ASP A 35 12.39 0.11 1.17
CA ASP A 35 12.35 1.57 0.97
C ASP A 35 12.05 1.92 -0.50
N VAL A 36 12.67 1.21 -1.44
CA VAL A 36 12.37 1.38 -2.87
C VAL A 36 10.92 1.02 -3.17
N ALA A 37 10.40 -0.07 -2.60
CA ALA A 37 9.02 -0.46 -2.77
C ALA A 37 8.05 0.63 -2.28
N VAL A 38 8.31 1.21 -1.10
CA VAL A 38 7.51 2.32 -0.55
C VAL A 38 7.52 3.54 -1.48
N GLU A 39 8.68 3.91 -2.04
CA GLU A 39 8.75 5.05 -2.98
C GLU A 39 7.99 4.78 -4.27
N ILE A 40 7.99 3.55 -4.78
CA ILE A 40 7.26 3.20 -6.00
C ILE A 40 5.74 3.22 -5.78
N ILE A 41 5.26 2.75 -4.61
CA ILE A 41 3.82 2.77 -4.30
C ILE A 41 3.30 4.14 -3.86
N ARG A 42 4.19 5.13 -3.70
CA ARG A 42 3.79 6.48 -3.31
C ARG A 42 2.87 7.08 -4.37
N PRO A 43 1.65 7.53 -4.00
CA PRO A 43 0.70 8.05 -4.96
C PRO A 43 1.25 9.30 -5.68
N THR A 44 1.09 9.36 -6.99
CA THR A 44 1.43 10.53 -7.81
C THR A 44 0.24 11.47 -8.00
N ALA A 45 -0.95 11.03 -7.62
CA ALA A 45 -2.21 11.79 -7.71
C ALA A 45 -3.08 11.51 -6.47
N PRO A 46 -3.99 12.42 -6.11
CA PRO A 46 -4.97 12.18 -5.07
C PRO A 46 -5.93 11.06 -5.49
N PRO A 47 -6.59 10.38 -4.51
CA PRO A 47 -7.66 9.42 -4.80
C PRO A 47 -8.75 10.05 -5.68
N LEU A 48 -9.35 9.24 -6.55
CA LEU A 48 -10.42 9.69 -7.45
C LEU A 48 -11.59 10.30 -6.66
N ASP A 49 -12.12 11.42 -7.14
CA ASP A 49 -13.32 12.06 -6.61
C ASP A 49 -14.50 11.72 -7.53
N THR A 50 -15.38 10.83 -7.09
CA THR A 50 -16.55 10.39 -7.85
C THR A 50 -17.82 11.15 -7.50
N GLY A 51 -17.75 12.00 -6.47
CA GLY A 51 -18.87 12.78 -5.97
C GLY A 51 -19.65 12.10 -4.83
N THR A 52 -19.33 10.85 -4.47
CA THR A 52 -19.94 10.13 -3.35
C THR A 52 -18.88 9.34 -2.56
N LEU A 53 -19.12 9.14 -1.26
CA LEU A 53 -18.22 8.34 -0.41
C LEU A 53 -18.14 6.88 -0.91
N GLU A 54 -19.28 6.29 -1.27
CA GLU A 54 -19.29 4.91 -1.80
C GLU A 54 -18.45 4.80 -3.07
N GLY A 55 -18.64 5.72 -4.02
CA GLY A 55 -17.88 5.74 -5.28
C GLY A 55 -16.38 5.95 -5.05
N ASP A 56 -16.01 6.88 -4.16
CA ASP A 56 -14.62 7.17 -3.82
C ASP A 56 -13.92 5.95 -3.20
N LEU A 57 -14.58 5.26 -2.25
CA LEU A 57 -14.04 4.06 -1.61
C LEU A 57 -14.01 2.86 -2.56
N LEU A 58 -15.00 2.69 -3.43
CA LEU A 58 -14.98 1.65 -4.46
C LEU A 58 -13.80 1.85 -5.41
N ALA A 59 -13.62 3.05 -5.94
CA ALA A 59 -12.51 3.37 -6.83
C ALA A 59 -11.14 3.17 -6.15
N TRP A 60 -11.00 3.62 -4.90
CA TRP A 60 -9.78 3.42 -4.12
C TRP A 60 -9.46 1.94 -3.88
N ALA A 61 -10.45 1.16 -3.45
CA ALA A 61 -10.26 -0.27 -3.15
C ALA A 61 -9.98 -1.10 -4.42
N GLU A 62 -10.60 -0.74 -5.54
CA GLU A 62 -10.37 -1.34 -6.86
C GLU A 62 -8.95 -1.07 -7.34
N GLN A 63 -8.50 0.18 -7.30
CA GLN A 63 -7.13 0.56 -7.63
C GLN A 63 -6.12 -0.15 -6.72
N PHE A 64 -6.37 -0.18 -5.41
CA PHE A 64 -5.50 -0.86 -4.45
C PHE A 64 -5.39 -2.36 -4.73
N LEU A 65 -6.50 -3.03 -5.08
CA LEU A 65 -6.49 -4.44 -5.48
C LEU A 65 -5.68 -4.66 -6.76
N GLU A 66 -5.92 -3.85 -7.80
CA GLU A 66 -5.25 -3.97 -9.10
C GLU A 66 -3.73 -3.78 -8.95
N GLU A 67 -3.32 -2.72 -8.28
CA GLU A 67 -1.90 -2.42 -8.03
C GLU A 67 -1.23 -3.52 -7.21
N SER A 68 -1.86 -3.94 -6.10
CA SER A 68 -1.33 -4.99 -5.21
C SER A 68 -1.23 -6.36 -5.89
N ALA A 69 -2.22 -6.72 -6.71
CA ALA A 69 -2.26 -8.01 -7.41
C ALA A 69 -1.37 -8.05 -8.67
N SER A 70 -0.87 -6.91 -9.13
CA SER A 70 0.06 -6.85 -10.27
C SER A 70 1.37 -7.61 -9.96
N PRO A 71 2.13 -8.08 -10.98
CA PRO A 71 3.43 -8.71 -10.75
C PRO A 71 4.39 -7.83 -9.94
N LEU A 72 4.41 -6.52 -10.22
CA LEU A 72 5.23 -5.55 -9.50
C LEU A 72 4.74 -5.38 -8.05
N GLY A 73 3.43 -5.19 -7.85
CA GLY A 73 2.82 -5.03 -6.52
C GLY A 73 3.08 -6.24 -5.61
N ARG A 74 2.93 -7.45 -6.12
CA ARG A 74 3.26 -8.69 -5.37
C ARG A 74 4.72 -8.73 -4.93
N THR A 75 5.63 -8.31 -5.81
CA THR A 75 7.05 -8.23 -5.49
C THR A 75 7.30 -7.23 -4.37
N MET A 76 6.72 -6.03 -4.47
CA MET A 76 6.85 -4.98 -3.46
C MET A 76 6.27 -5.38 -2.10
N LEU A 77 5.10 -6.01 -2.09
CA LEU A 77 4.49 -6.50 -0.85
C LEU A 77 5.39 -7.55 -0.17
N ARG A 78 6.03 -8.45 -0.94
CA ARG A 78 6.98 -9.42 -0.39
C ARG A 78 8.23 -8.74 0.18
N ASP A 79 8.75 -7.70 -0.48
CA ASP A 79 9.90 -6.94 0.03
C ASP A 79 9.59 -6.22 1.33
N MET A 80 8.46 -5.53 1.38
CA MET A 80 8.01 -4.86 2.59
C MET A 80 7.77 -5.86 3.72
N ALA A 81 7.18 -7.02 3.44
CA ALA A 81 6.97 -8.06 4.42
C ALA A 81 8.29 -8.69 4.92
N ALA A 82 9.28 -8.87 4.04
CA ALA A 82 10.60 -9.40 4.41
C ALA A 82 11.38 -8.43 5.31
N ALA A 83 11.19 -7.13 5.16
CA ALA A 83 11.80 -6.10 6.00
C ALA A 83 10.98 -5.79 7.26
N ALA A 84 9.79 -6.40 7.44
CA ALA A 84 8.93 -6.16 8.59
C ALA A 84 9.64 -6.55 9.90
N GLY A 85 9.52 -5.71 10.91
CA GLY A 85 10.20 -5.89 12.20
C GLY A 85 11.50 -5.08 12.33
N ASN A 86 12.02 -4.49 11.28
CA ASN A 86 13.06 -3.46 11.31
C ASN A 86 12.41 -2.09 11.53
N GLU A 87 12.98 -1.24 12.37
CA GLU A 87 12.32 -0.08 12.99
C GLU A 87 11.71 0.99 12.04
N HIS A 88 11.86 0.91 10.70
CA HIS A 88 11.61 2.06 9.84
C HIS A 88 10.61 1.86 8.68
N THR A 89 10.26 0.66 8.26
CA THR A 89 9.54 0.45 6.98
C THR A 89 8.03 0.22 7.09
N PRO A 90 7.48 -0.51 8.08
CA PRO A 90 6.04 -0.78 8.13
C PRO A 90 5.18 0.49 8.28
N CYS A 91 5.70 1.50 8.99
CA CYS A 91 4.97 2.75 9.21
C CYS A 91 4.73 3.56 7.94
N ALA A 92 5.67 3.57 6.98
CA ALA A 92 5.58 4.43 5.80
C ALA A 92 4.46 4.02 4.84
N CYS A 93 4.28 2.73 4.57
CA CYS A 93 3.19 2.26 3.69
C CYS A 93 1.81 2.44 4.34
N VAL A 94 1.69 2.26 5.65
CA VAL A 94 0.45 2.53 6.38
C VAL A 94 0.10 4.02 6.37
N GLU A 95 1.08 4.90 6.54
CA GLU A 95 0.86 6.35 6.46
C GLU A 95 0.43 6.81 5.06
N ILE A 96 0.91 6.17 3.99
CA ILE A 96 0.43 6.41 2.63
C ILE A 96 -1.07 6.08 2.52
N LEU A 97 -1.49 4.91 3.00
CA LEU A 97 -2.90 4.51 2.99
C LEU A 97 -3.78 5.46 3.83
N ARG A 98 -3.33 5.80 5.05
CA ARG A 98 -4.01 6.77 5.91
C ARG A 98 -4.16 8.13 5.23
N GLY A 99 -3.12 8.60 4.56
CA GLY A 99 -3.15 9.87 3.82
C GLY A 99 -4.16 9.88 2.68
N GLN A 100 -4.27 8.78 1.93
CA GLN A 100 -5.29 8.63 0.88
C GLN A 100 -6.71 8.60 1.46
N LEU A 101 -6.94 7.81 2.50
CA LEU A 101 -8.23 7.70 3.17
C LEU A 101 -8.63 9.01 3.86
N ALA A 102 -7.69 9.76 4.43
CA ALA A 102 -7.95 11.08 4.99
C ALA A 102 -8.50 12.05 3.93
N GLN A 103 -7.93 12.07 2.72
CA GLN A 103 -8.42 12.90 1.63
C GLN A 103 -9.85 12.52 1.19
N ILE A 104 -10.17 11.22 1.14
CA ILE A 104 -11.54 10.75 0.89
C ILE A 104 -12.46 11.22 2.02
N GLY A 105 -12.04 11.05 3.27
CA GLY A 105 -12.84 11.46 4.45
C GLY A 105 -13.10 12.96 4.50
N GLU A 106 -12.12 13.80 4.17
CA GLU A 106 -12.30 15.25 4.08
C GLU A 106 -13.35 15.64 3.02
N ARG A 107 -13.37 14.95 1.87
CA ARG A 107 -14.39 15.18 0.84
C ARG A 107 -15.76 14.71 1.29
N ALA A 108 -15.86 13.52 1.88
CA ALA A 108 -17.08 12.99 2.44
C ALA A 108 -17.68 13.93 3.51
N ALA A 109 -16.86 14.43 4.43
CA ALA A 109 -17.29 15.37 5.46
C ALA A 109 -17.86 16.67 4.86
N ARG A 110 -17.23 17.21 3.81
CA ARG A 110 -17.76 18.39 3.10
C ARG A 110 -19.12 18.14 2.44
N ARG A 111 -19.41 16.88 2.09
CA ARG A 111 -20.70 16.44 1.52
C ARG A 111 -21.71 16.03 2.59
N GLY A 112 -21.33 16.02 3.87
CA GLY A 112 -22.18 15.56 4.98
C GLY A 112 -22.31 14.05 5.06
N GLU A 113 -21.38 13.30 4.43
CA GLU A 113 -21.34 11.84 4.48
C GLU A 113 -20.46 11.36 5.63
N ALA A 114 -20.92 10.36 6.40
CA ALA A 114 -20.15 9.76 7.48
C ALA A 114 -19.26 8.64 6.93
N MET A 115 -17.94 8.73 7.16
CA MET A 115 -16.97 7.73 6.73
C MET A 115 -16.47 6.94 7.94
N PRO A 116 -16.34 5.58 7.85
CA PRO A 116 -15.64 4.79 8.86
C PRO A 116 -14.22 5.30 9.11
N ALA A 117 -13.69 5.06 10.32
CA ALA A 117 -12.32 5.43 10.62
C ALA A 117 -11.32 4.81 9.63
N ALA A 118 -10.24 5.53 9.30
CA ALA A 118 -9.24 5.05 8.34
C ALA A 118 -8.67 3.66 8.74
N ASP A 119 -8.40 3.45 10.02
CA ASP A 119 -7.89 2.16 10.51
C ASP A 119 -8.93 1.04 10.33
N THR A 120 -10.21 1.30 10.52
CA THR A 120 -11.30 0.34 10.23
C THR A 120 -11.30 -0.06 8.75
N LEU A 121 -11.11 0.90 7.84
CA LEU A 121 -11.03 0.63 6.41
C LEU A 121 -9.76 -0.12 6.03
N ILE A 122 -8.63 0.20 6.65
CA ILE A 122 -7.37 -0.56 6.46
C ILE A 122 -7.56 -2.01 6.90
N ASP A 123 -8.08 -2.24 8.10
CA ASP A 123 -8.28 -3.58 8.65
C ASP A 123 -9.29 -4.40 7.85
N ALA A 124 -10.35 -3.76 7.37
CA ALA A 124 -11.43 -4.46 6.68
C ALA A 124 -11.22 -4.61 5.17
N LEU A 125 -10.44 -3.77 4.52
CA LEU A 125 -10.22 -3.76 3.06
C LEU A 125 -8.76 -4.03 2.69
N ALA A 126 -7.82 -3.17 3.11
CA ALA A 126 -6.43 -3.27 2.67
C ALA A 126 -5.73 -4.53 3.22
N ALA A 127 -5.85 -4.79 4.51
CA ALA A 127 -5.19 -5.94 5.14
C ALA A 127 -5.63 -7.29 4.55
N PRO A 128 -6.94 -7.58 4.34
CA PRO A 128 -7.36 -8.81 3.67
C PRO A 128 -6.88 -8.92 2.21
N ILE A 129 -6.83 -7.81 1.47
CA ILE A 129 -6.31 -7.80 0.10
C ILE A 129 -4.83 -8.19 0.12
N VAL A 130 -4.01 -7.53 0.93
CA VAL A 130 -2.58 -7.80 1.07
C VAL A 130 -2.33 -9.25 1.48
N TYR A 131 -3.04 -9.73 2.53
CA TYR A 131 -2.93 -11.13 2.96
C TYR A 131 -3.20 -12.10 1.82
N ARG A 132 -4.31 -11.95 1.12
CA ARG A 132 -4.69 -12.85 0.04
C ARG A 132 -3.75 -12.77 -1.16
N VAL A 133 -3.26 -11.58 -1.50
CA VAL A 133 -2.28 -11.39 -2.58
C VAL A 133 -0.94 -12.06 -2.24
N LEU A 134 -0.46 -11.94 -1.01
CA LEU A 134 0.78 -12.58 -0.56
C LEU A 134 0.73 -14.12 -0.63
N PHE A 135 -0.45 -14.70 -0.44
CA PHE A 135 -0.67 -16.15 -0.49
C PHE A 135 -1.26 -16.63 -1.83
N ASP A 136 -1.11 -15.83 -2.90
CA ASP A 136 -1.54 -16.16 -4.28
C ASP A 136 -3.04 -16.48 -4.42
N LEU A 137 -3.88 -15.86 -3.58
CA LEU A 137 -5.34 -15.98 -3.56
C LEU A 137 -6.02 -14.61 -3.69
N PRO A 138 -5.69 -13.77 -4.71
CA PRO A 138 -6.25 -12.43 -4.81
C PRO A 138 -7.78 -12.50 -4.83
N PRO A 139 -8.47 -11.61 -4.08
CA PRO A 139 -9.92 -11.56 -4.11
C PRO A 139 -10.41 -11.09 -5.49
N SER A 140 -11.63 -11.47 -5.86
CA SER A 140 -12.29 -10.87 -7.02
C SER A 140 -12.66 -9.41 -6.73
N LEU A 141 -12.79 -8.61 -7.79
CA LEU A 141 -13.27 -7.23 -7.67
C LEU A 141 -14.66 -7.18 -7.02
N GLU A 142 -15.57 -8.07 -7.42
CA GLU A 142 -16.92 -8.17 -6.85
C GLU A 142 -16.87 -8.40 -5.33
N HIS A 143 -15.96 -9.26 -4.85
CA HIS A 143 -15.79 -9.49 -3.42
C HIS A 143 -15.34 -8.22 -2.69
N VAL A 144 -14.40 -7.46 -3.24
CA VAL A 144 -13.92 -6.22 -2.63
C VAL A 144 -15.03 -5.16 -2.62
N GLN A 145 -15.76 -5.01 -3.72
CA GLN A 145 -16.91 -4.09 -3.80
C GLN A 145 -18.00 -4.42 -2.79
N ALA A 146 -18.34 -5.70 -2.62
CA ALA A 146 -19.32 -6.14 -1.62
C ALA A 146 -18.87 -5.78 -0.19
N ARG A 147 -17.58 -5.89 0.11
CA ARG A 147 -17.03 -5.49 1.42
C ARG A 147 -17.14 -3.99 1.67
N VAL A 148 -16.82 -3.15 0.67
CA VAL A 148 -16.98 -1.69 0.79
C VAL A 148 -18.44 -1.35 1.13
N ARG A 149 -19.39 -1.88 0.37
CA ARG A 149 -20.83 -1.62 0.61
C ARG A 149 -21.29 -2.12 1.98
N GLY A 150 -20.83 -3.31 2.40
CA GLY A 150 -21.16 -3.85 3.72
C GLY A 150 -20.66 -2.98 4.88
N LEU A 151 -19.47 -2.39 4.76
CA LEU A 151 -18.92 -1.47 5.76
C LEU A 151 -19.77 -0.19 5.87
N LEU A 152 -20.14 0.41 4.74
CA LEU A 152 -20.94 1.63 4.73
C LEU A 152 -22.36 1.41 5.26
N GLN A 153 -22.95 0.25 5.02
CA GLN A 153 -24.25 -0.11 5.58
C GLN A 153 -24.21 -0.28 7.10
N ALA A 154 -23.11 -0.80 7.65
CA ALA A 154 -22.95 -0.98 9.09
C ALA A 154 -22.83 0.34 9.86
N GLU A 155 -22.29 1.40 9.24
CA GLU A 155 -22.20 2.74 9.84
C GLU A 155 -23.54 3.49 9.87
N THR A 156 -24.49 3.10 9.02
CA THR A 156 -25.82 3.74 8.91
C THR A 156 -26.91 3.04 9.73
N ALA A 157 -26.59 1.92 10.36
CA ALA A 157 -27.50 1.12 11.18
C ALA A 157 -27.39 1.46 12.67
#